data_390cc6df9af1a7de5551611e97bd829f
#
_entry.id   390cc6df9af1a7de5551611e97bd829f
#
_cell.length_a   1.000
_cell.length_b   1.000
_cell.length_c   1.000
_cell.angle_alpha   90.00
_cell.angle_beta   90.00
_cell.angle_gamma   90.00
#
_symmetry.space_group_name_H-M   'P 1'
#
loop_
_entity.id
_entity.type
_entity.pdbx_description
1 polymer ?
#
loop_
_entity_poly.entity_id
_entity_poly.type
_entity_poly.pdbx_seq_one_letter_code
_entity_poly.pdbx_strand_id
1 'polypeptide(L)'
;MPPNPTTNKEAILSAAISLVREHGMESVNARSIASVLNCSTKPLFRIYKNMDALKQDVIVQLNIYYNAFMEARMSDNNRLLSQGIAYVEFARQEKNIFNILFMNKTCAGKSIEEILDADWNQRSIINAKEITGLSSENARNLFRDVWLYSHGIATQIVSDDINLPHGEVVKLEENAFQRFSLVMEGKNE
;
A
#
# COMPACT_ATOMS: atom_id res chain seq x y z
N MET A 1 -19.31 24.44 29.31
CA MET A 1 -18.28 23.45 28.95
C MET A 1 -18.77 22.74 27.68
N PRO A 2 -18.05 22.77 26.57
CA PRO A 2 -18.43 21.92 25.44
C PRO A 2 -18.36 20.45 25.89
N PRO A 3 -19.24 19.56 25.40
CA PRO A 3 -19.21 18.15 25.76
C PRO A 3 -17.84 17.60 25.37
N ASN A 4 -17.18 16.87 26.29
CA ASN A 4 -15.96 16.11 25.99
C ASN A 4 -16.24 15.25 24.75
N PRO A 5 -15.39 15.29 23.72
CA PRO A 5 -15.56 14.39 22.58
C PRO A 5 -15.56 12.98 23.13
N THR A 6 -16.63 12.24 22.82
CA THR A 6 -16.80 10.86 23.28
C THR A 6 -15.63 10.06 22.70
N THR A 7 -14.68 9.69 23.56
CA THR A 7 -13.52 8.89 23.12
C THR A 7 -14.03 7.49 22.83
N ASN A 8 -14.32 7.22 21.56
CA ASN A 8 -14.74 5.93 21.02
C ASN A 8 -13.58 5.26 20.24
N LYS A 9 -13.81 4.07 19.76
CA LYS A 9 -12.82 3.28 19.00
C LYS A 9 -12.36 4.02 17.74
N GLU A 10 -13.29 4.62 17.01
CA GLU A 10 -13.04 5.35 15.76
C GLU A 10 -12.15 6.58 16.00
N ALA A 11 -12.42 7.36 17.05
CA ALA A 11 -11.60 8.52 17.40
C ALA A 11 -10.17 8.13 17.77
N ILE A 12 -10.00 7.03 18.52
CA ILE A 12 -8.68 6.51 18.89
C ILE A 12 -7.91 6.06 17.64
N LEU A 13 -8.55 5.31 16.73
CA LEU A 13 -7.94 4.86 15.49
C LEU A 13 -7.57 6.03 14.58
N SER A 14 -8.47 7.00 14.43
CA SER A 14 -8.20 8.22 13.65
C SER A 14 -6.99 8.99 14.19
N ALA A 15 -6.90 9.20 15.50
CA ALA A 15 -5.77 9.84 16.14
C ALA A 15 -4.47 9.04 15.95
N ALA A 16 -4.52 7.71 16.07
CA ALA A 16 -3.37 6.85 15.86
C ALA A 16 -2.89 6.88 14.40
N ILE A 17 -3.81 6.88 13.42
CA ILE A 17 -3.48 6.97 11.99
C ILE A 17 -2.86 8.32 11.65
N SER A 18 -3.34 9.42 12.22
CA SER A 18 -2.70 10.74 12.05
C SER A 18 -1.25 10.74 12.57
N LEU A 19 -1.02 10.16 13.75
CA LEU A 19 0.33 10.00 14.30
C LEU A 19 1.23 9.14 13.39
N VAL A 20 0.68 8.05 12.84
CA VAL A 20 1.41 7.21 11.88
C VAL A 20 1.83 8.01 10.65
N ARG A 21 0.93 8.78 10.05
CA ARG A 21 1.21 9.58 8.85
C ARG A 21 2.34 10.58 9.07
N GLU A 22 2.33 11.26 10.22
CA GLU A 22 3.28 12.31 10.52
C GLU A 22 4.63 11.77 11.03
N HIS A 23 4.60 10.71 11.86
CA HIS A 23 5.76 10.32 12.65
C HIS A 23 6.04 8.79 12.65
N GLY A 24 5.28 8.00 11.90
CA GLY A 24 5.43 6.55 11.85
C GLY A 24 4.87 5.81 13.08
N MET A 25 4.95 4.48 13.07
CA MET A 25 4.35 3.60 14.09
C MET A 25 4.94 3.77 15.49
N GLU A 26 6.17 4.21 15.62
CA GLU A 26 6.84 4.42 16.91
C GLU A 26 6.20 5.57 17.71
N SER A 27 5.55 6.52 17.01
CA SER A 27 4.81 7.61 17.65
C SER A 27 3.49 7.15 18.29
N VAL A 28 2.98 5.98 17.90
CA VAL A 28 1.70 5.44 18.37
C VAL A 28 1.86 4.82 19.75
N ASN A 29 1.61 5.63 20.77
CA ASN A 29 1.59 5.22 22.17
C ASN A 29 0.43 5.90 22.92
N ALA A 30 0.12 5.40 24.11
CA ALA A 30 -1.06 5.84 24.85
C ALA A 30 -1.04 7.33 25.18
N ARG A 31 0.14 7.90 25.46
CA ARG A 31 0.28 9.33 25.81
C ARG A 31 0.08 10.21 24.58
N SER A 32 0.67 9.85 23.44
CA SER A 32 0.53 10.59 22.18
C SER A 32 -0.93 10.63 21.72
N ILE A 33 -1.61 9.48 21.73
CA ILE A 33 -3.04 9.39 21.36
C ILE A 33 -3.90 10.21 22.33
N ALA A 34 -3.68 10.09 23.64
CA ALA A 34 -4.40 10.85 24.65
C ALA A 34 -4.19 12.37 24.49
N SER A 35 -2.99 12.79 24.10
CA SER A 35 -2.66 14.19 23.80
C SER A 35 -3.44 14.69 22.58
N VAL A 36 -3.46 13.92 21.47
CA VAL A 36 -4.24 14.29 20.25
C VAL A 36 -5.73 14.41 20.57
N LEU A 37 -6.25 13.50 21.41
CA LEU A 37 -7.67 13.49 21.78
C LEU A 37 -8.02 14.43 22.95
N ASN A 38 -7.02 15.13 23.49
CA ASN A 38 -7.16 15.99 24.66
C ASN A 38 -7.91 15.29 25.83
N CYS A 39 -7.47 14.07 26.14
CA CYS A 39 -8.06 13.25 27.19
C CYS A 39 -6.98 12.53 28.03
N SER A 40 -7.37 11.79 29.07
CA SER A 40 -6.46 10.89 29.77
C SER A 40 -6.29 9.57 29.00
N THR A 41 -5.29 8.75 29.40
CA THR A 41 -5.08 7.41 28.78
C THR A 41 -6.12 6.37 29.20
N LYS A 42 -6.93 6.62 30.25
CA LYS A 42 -7.91 5.66 30.75
C LYS A 42 -8.94 5.20 29.73
N PRO A 43 -9.53 6.08 28.89
CA PRO A 43 -10.47 5.66 27.85
C PRO A 43 -9.88 4.66 26.85
N LEU A 44 -8.60 4.77 26.50
CA LEU A 44 -7.93 3.86 25.58
C LEU A 44 -7.94 2.43 26.13
N PHE A 45 -7.56 2.25 27.41
CA PHE A 45 -7.47 0.95 28.05
C PHE A 45 -8.84 0.36 28.49
N ARG A 46 -9.93 1.09 28.30
CA ARG A 46 -11.30 0.53 28.35
C ARG A 46 -11.68 -0.18 27.06
N ILE A 47 -11.10 0.26 25.92
CA ILE A 47 -11.41 -0.25 24.58
C ILE A 47 -10.37 -1.28 24.16
N TYR A 48 -9.09 -1.03 24.42
CA TYR A 48 -7.99 -1.90 24.04
C TYR A 48 -7.31 -2.51 25.26
N LYS A 49 -7.11 -3.83 25.23
CA LYS A 49 -6.45 -4.58 26.30
C LYS A 49 -5.02 -4.07 26.57
N ASN A 50 -4.31 -3.71 25.50
CA ASN A 50 -2.94 -3.20 25.53
C ASN A 50 -2.64 -2.42 24.23
N MET A 51 -1.45 -1.83 24.13
CA MET A 51 -1.01 -1.09 22.94
C MET A 51 -0.82 -1.98 21.72
N ASP A 52 -0.46 -3.24 21.89
CA ASP A 52 -0.28 -4.17 20.77
C ASP A 52 -1.61 -4.43 20.06
N ALA A 53 -2.69 -4.65 20.82
CA ALA A 53 -4.04 -4.81 20.25
C ALA A 53 -4.49 -3.55 19.48
N LEU A 54 -4.16 -2.36 19.99
CA LEU A 54 -4.43 -1.10 19.28
C LEU A 54 -3.60 -1.00 18.00
N LYS A 55 -2.30 -1.28 18.05
CA LYS A 55 -1.41 -1.25 16.87
C LYS A 55 -1.84 -2.24 15.81
N GLN A 56 -2.32 -3.41 16.17
CA GLN A 56 -2.88 -4.39 15.23
C GLN A 56 -4.12 -3.82 14.52
N ASP A 57 -5.05 -3.22 15.25
CA ASP A 57 -6.22 -2.55 14.65
C ASP A 57 -5.81 -1.40 13.73
N VAL A 58 -4.77 -0.64 14.08
CA VAL A 58 -4.21 0.41 13.20
C VAL A 58 -3.72 -0.22 11.89
N ILE A 59 -2.95 -1.31 11.94
CA ILE A 59 -2.46 -2.00 10.73
C ILE A 59 -3.64 -2.47 9.85
N VAL A 60 -4.71 -2.99 10.46
CA VAL A 60 -5.92 -3.37 9.72
C VAL A 60 -6.52 -2.16 8.99
N GLN A 61 -6.66 -1.03 9.68
CA GLN A 61 -7.20 0.19 9.07
C GLN A 61 -6.28 0.76 7.97
N LEU A 62 -4.96 0.67 8.13
CA LEU A 62 -4.01 1.08 7.10
C LEU A 62 -4.13 0.21 5.84
N ASN A 63 -4.35 -1.10 5.97
CA ASN A 63 -4.61 -1.99 4.84
C ASN A 63 -5.95 -1.66 4.14
N ILE A 64 -7.01 -1.38 4.89
CA ILE A 64 -8.30 -0.94 4.33
C ILE A 64 -8.10 0.36 3.55
N TYR A 65 -7.38 1.33 4.11
CA TYR A 65 -7.07 2.58 3.45
C TYR A 65 -6.25 2.37 2.17
N TYR A 66 -5.20 1.55 2.21
CA TYR A 66 -4.41 1.19 1.05
C TYR A 66 -5.27 0.58 -0.07
N ASN A 67 -6.10 -0.39 0.25
CA ASN A 67 -6.97 -1.04 -0.73
C ASN A 67 -7.95 -0.04 -1.37
N ALA A 68 -8.55 0.84 -0.58
CA ALA A 68 -9.43 1.90 -1.09
C ALA A 68 -8.66 2.90 -1.98
N PHE A 69 -7.43 3.27 -1.60
CA PHE A 69 -6.56 4.13 -2.39
C PHE A 69 -6.24 3.53 -3.76
N MET A 70 -5.93 2.23 -3.79
CA MET A 70 -5.61 1.49 -5.01
C MET A 70 -6.84 1.38 -5.92
N GLU A 71 -7.98 0.89 -5.40
CA GLU A 71 -9.21 0.72 -6.19
C GLU A 71 -9.72 2.04 -6.80
N ALA A 72 -9.56 3.15 -6.11
CA ALA A 72 -9.96 4.46 -6.64
C ALA A 72 -9.10 4.95 -7.83
N ARG A 73 -7.94 4.32 -8.06
CA ARG A 73 -6.96 4.73 -9.08
C ARG A 73 -6.70 3.68 -10.15
N MET A 74 -7.12 2.45 -9.92
CA MET A 74 -6.99 1.39 -10.92
C MET A 74 -8.07 1.49 -11.99
N SER A 75 -7.69 1.19 -13.25
CA SER A 75 -8.56 1.22 -14.41
C SER A 75 -8.54 -0.14 -15.12
N ASP A 76 -9.71 -0.67 -15.45
CA ASP A 76 -9.84 -1.95 -16.16
C ASP A 76 -9.38 -1.85 -17.63
N ASN A 77 -9.13 -0.66 -18.17
CA ASN A 77 -8.52 -0.50 -19.51
C ASN A 77 -7.10 -1.07 -19.56
N ASN A 78 -6.31 -0.87 -18.51
CA ASN A 78 -5.03 -1.53 -18.27
C ASN A 78 -4.81 -1.57 -16.75
N ARG A 79 -5.34 -2.62 -16.12
CA ARG A 79 -5.36 -2.72 -14.68
C ARG A 79 -3.96 -2.89 -14.08
N LEU A 80 -3.10 -3.67 -14.75
CA LEU A 80 -1.72 -3.88 -14.29
C LEU A 80 -0.92 -2.58 -14.31
N LEU A 81 -0.97 -1.82 -15.40
CA LEU A 81 -0.27 -0.54 -15.52
C LEU A 81 -0.78 0.47 -14.48
N SER A 82 -2.10 0.62 -14.38
CA SER A 82 -2.69 1.56 -13.42
C SER A 82 -2.43 1.13 -11.96
N GLN A 83 -2.31 -0.17 -11.69
CA GLN A 83 -1.90 -0.69 -10.39
C GLN A 83 -0.45 -0.29 -10.05
N GLY A 84 0.49 -0.42 -10.99
CA GLY A 84 1.88 0.01 -10.81
C GLY A 84 1.96 1.51 -10.50
N ILE A 85 1.30 2.35 -11.32
CA ILE A 85 1.25 3.80 -11.10
C ILE A 85 0.65 4.13 -9.73
N ALA A 86 -0.50 3.54 -9.37
CA ALA A 86 -1.16 3.79 -8.09
C ALA A 86 -0.29 3.36 -6.89
N TYR A 87 0.45 2.26 -7.04
CA TYR A 87 1.35 1.75 -6.00
C TYR A 87 2.51 2.72 -5.72
N VAL A 88 3.15 3.24 -6.77
CA VAL A 88 4.22 4.24 -6.63
C VAL A 88 3.67 5.56 -6.07
N GLU A 89 2.48 5.98 -6.52
CA GLU A 89 1.81 7.18 -5.99
C GLU A 89 1.45 7.04 -4.51
N PHE A 90 1.05 5.84 -4.06
CA PHE A 90 0.82 5.59 -2.64
C PHE A 90 2.11 5.74 -1.83
N ALA A 91 3.20 5.18 -2.31
CA ALA A 91 4.52 5.33 -1.66
C ALA A 91 4.93 6.81 -1.56
N ARG A 92 4.67 7.60 -2.61
CA ARG A 92 4.98 9.03 -2.66
C ARG A 92 4.14 9.86 -1.68
N GLN A 93 2.84 9.57 -1.58
CA GLN A 93 1.90 10.34 -0.77
C GLN A 93 1.88 9.90 0.70
N GLU A 94 2.13 8.62 0.98
CA GLU A 94 1.95 8.00 2.28
C GLU A 94 3.20 7.22 2.73
N LYS A 95 4.38 7.88 2.69
CA LYS A 95 5.69 7.25 2.97
C LYS A 95 5.71 6.41 4.26
N ASN A 96 5.21 6.97 5.36
CA ASN A 96 5.20 6.28 6.65
C ASN A 96 4.27 5.06 6.66
N ILE A 97 3.12 5.17 5.98
CA ILE A 97 2.18 4.04 5.85
C ILE A 97 2.78 2.96 4.96
N PHE A 98 3.39 3.36 3.82
CA PHE A 98 4.08 2.44 2.93
C PHE A 98 5.19 1.66 3.65
N ASN A 99 6.02 2.34 4.43
CA ASN A 99 7.03 1.71 5.26
C ASN A 99 6.46 0.63 6.18
N ILE A 100 5.33 0.91 6.84
CA ILE A 100 4.69 -0.03 7.76
C ILE A 100 4.15 -1.24 7.02
N LEU A 101 3.48 -1.02 5.88
CA LEU A 101 2.79 -2.09 5.17
C LEU A 101 3.74 -2.96 4.33
N PHE A 102 4.81 -2.39 3.76
CA PHE A 102 5.61 -3.06 2.73
C PHE A 102 7.11 -3.16 3.02
N MET A 103 7.67 -2.30 3.88
CA MET A 103 9.12 -2.28 4.16
C MET A 103 9.47 -2.93 5.49
N ASN A 104 8.56 -2.96 6.44
CA ASN A 104 8.76 -3.64 7.70
C ASN A 104 8.41 -5.14 7.58
N LYS A 105 8.98 -5.96 8.46
CA LYS A 105 8.86 -7.43 8.51
C LYS A 105 7.41 -7.98 8.54
N THR A 106 6.39 -7.14 8.44
CA THR A 106 4.97 -7.53 8.38
C THR A 106 4.64 -8.39 7.16
N CYS A 107 5.40 -8.26 6.06
CA CYS A 107 5.31 -9.13 4.87
C CYS A 107 6.45 -10.16 4.82
N ALA A 108 7.26 -10.29 5.88
CA ALA A 108 8.38 -11.20 5.90
C ALA A 108 7.94 -12.65 5.71
N GLY A 109 8.46 -13.30 4.68
CA GLY A 109 8.32 -14.72 4.44
C GLY A 109 7.34 -15.13 3.35
N LYS A 110 6.62 -14.21 2.70
CA LYS A 110 5.84 -14.58 1.51
C LYS A 110 6.76 -14.83 0.34
N SER A 111 6.57 -15.95 -0.35
CA SER A 111 7.22 -16.21 -1.64
C SER A 111 6.61 -15.31 -2.73
N ILE A 112 7.32 -15.15 -3.84
CA ILE A 112 6.78 -14.48 -5.04
C ILE A 112 5.49 -15.16 -5.49
N GLU A 113 5.44 -16.49 -5.44
CA GLU A 113 4.26 -17.28 -5.83
C GLU A 113 3.04 -16.94 -4.96
N GLU A 114 3.20 -16.85 -3.65
CA GLU A 114 2.10 -16.46 -2.74
C GLU A 114 1.59 -15.03 -3.01
N ILE A 115 2.47 -14.13 -3.45
CA ILE A 115 2.07 -12.78 -3.85
C ILE A 115 1.30 -12.82 -5.16
N LEU A 116 1.79 -13.58 -6.15
CA LEU A 116 1.13 -13.72 -7.45
C LEU A 116 -0.23 -14.42 -7.32
N ASP A 117 -0.39 -15.37 -6.41
CA ASP A 117 -1.63 -16.11 -6.18
C ASP A 117 -2.67 -15.36 -5.34
N ALA A 118 -2.33 -14.23 -4.77
CA ALA A 118 -3.29 -13.44 -4.00
C ALA A 118 -4.46 -12.98 -4.88
N ASP A 119 -5.69 -13.18 -4.42
CA ASP A 119 -6.93 -12.86 -5.14
C ASP A 119 -6.95 -11.43 -5.71
N TRP A 120 -6.40 -10.49 -4.95
CA TRP A 120 -6.26 -9.10 -5.35
C TRP A 120 -5.45 -8.93 -6.65
N ASN A 121 -4.38 -9.73 -6.84
CA ASN A 121 -3.49 -9.64 -7.99
C ASN A 121 -4.04 -10.41 -9.20
N GLN A 122 -4.88 -11.42 -8.99
CA GLN A 122 -5.44 -12.25 -10.06
C GLN A 122 -6.23 -11.42 -11.09
N ARG A 123 -7.01 -10.41 -10.66
CA ARG A 123 -7.74 -9.53 -11.59
C ARG A 123 -6.79 -8.78 -12.53
N SER A 124 -5.65 -8.31 -12.04
CA SER A 124 -4.65 -7.60 -12.85
C SER A 124 -3.91 -8.54 -13.80
N ILE A 125 -3.64 -9.78 -13.38
CA ILE A 125 -3.03 -10.83 -14.23
C ILE A 125 -3.98 -11.23 -15.36
N ILE A 126 -5.27 -11.44 -15.05
CA ILE A 126 -6.30 -11.79 -16.04
C ILE A 126 -6.46 -10.64 -17.04
N ASN A 127 -6.61 -9.41 -16.57
CA ASN A 127 -6.72 -8.24 -17.44
C ASN A 127 -5.48 -8.06 -18.32
N ALA A 128 -4.27 -8.24 -17.78
CA ALA A 128 -3.04 -8.18 -18.57
C ALA A 128 -3.03 -9.23 -19.69
N LYS A 129 -3.46 -10.46 -19.40
CA LYS A 129 -3.62 -11.51 -20.42
C LYS A 129 -4.58 -11.10 -21.53
N GLU A 130 -5.75 -10.55 -21.17
CA GLU A 130 -6.79 -10.16 -22.11
C GLU A 130 -6.33 -9.04 -23.06
N ILE A 131 -5.66 -8.02 -22.54
CA ILE A 131 -5.26 -6.85 -23.34
C ILE A 131 -3.99 -7.10 -24.15
N THR A 132 -3.10 -8.02 -23.74
CA THR A 132 -1.84 -8.31 -24.43
C THR A 132 -1.92 -9.55 -25.32
N GLY A 133 -2.89 -10.43 -25.12
CA GLY A 133 -2.97 -11.72 -25.81
C GLY A 133 -1.93 -12.75 -25.33
N LEU A 134 -1.18 -12.48 -24.29
CA LEU A 134 -0.15 -13.37 -23.73
C LEU A 134 -0.76 -14.67 -23.16
N SER A 135 0.06 -15.72 -23.10
CA SER A 135 -0.30 -16.94 -22.37
C SER A 135 -0.52 -16.63 -20.88
N SER A 136 -1.22 -17.52 -20.17
CA SER A 136 -1.45 -17.31 -18.72
C SER A 136 -0.15 -17.25 -17.93
N GLU A 137 0.87 -18.02 -18.32
CA GLU A 137 2.19 -18.01 -17.71
C GLU A 137 2.92 -16.68 -17.98
N ASN A 138 2.91 -16.22 -19.23
CA ASN A 138 3.56 -14.96 -19.61
C ASN A 138 2.87 -13.73 -19.01
N ALA A 139 1.55 -13.73 -18.89
CA ALA A 139 0.82 -12.67 -18.17
C ALA A 139 1.16 -12.64 -16.67
N ARG A 140 1.33 -13.80 -16.05
CA ARG A 140 1.80 -13.92 -14.67
C ARG A 140 3.24 -13.40 -14.50
N ASN A 141 4.13 -13.75 -15.44
CA ASN A 141 5.50 -13.24 -15.46
C ASN A 141 5.53 -11.72 -15.69
N LEU A 142 4.70 -11.20 -16.61
CA LEU A 142 4.56 -9.76 -16.83
C LEU A 142 4.13 -9.03 -15.55
N PHE A 143 3.11 -9.56 -14.84
CA PHE A 143 2.69 -8.99 -13.56
C PHE A 143 3.85 -8.96 -12.56
N ARG A 144 4.60 -10.06 -12.40
CA ARG A 144 5.75 -10.15 -11.50
C ARG A 144 6.79 -9.07 -11.82
N ASP A 145 7.15 -8.93 -13.09
CA ASP A 145 8.24 -8.03 -13.51
C ASP A 145 7.82 -6.54 -13.35
N VAL A 146 6.57 -6.19 -13.70
CA VAL A 146 6.01 -4.85 -13.44
C VAL A 146 5.92 -4.58 -11.94
N TRP A 147 5.42 -5.52 -11.15
CA TRP A 147 5.31 -5.36 -9.69
C TRP A 147 6.68 -5.13 -9.03
N LEU A 148 7.70 -5.93 -9.40
CA LEU A 148 9.06 -5.75 -8.88
C LEU A 148 9.65 -4.40 -9.27
N TYR A 149 9.39 -3.95 -10.51
CA TYR A 149 9.83 -2.65 -10.99
C TYR A 149 9.17 -1.50 -10.21
N SER A 150 7.84 -1.53 -10.07
CA SER A 150 7.07 -0.55 -9.30
C SER A 150 7.52 -0.51 -7.83
N HIS A 151 7.78 -1.69 -7.24
CA HIS A 151 8.29 -1.78 -5.87
C HIS A 151 9.69 -1.16 -5.74
N GLY A 152 10.56 -1.38 -6.73
CA GLY A 152 11.88 -0.74 -6.79
C GLY A 152 11.80 0.79 -6.81
N ILE A 153 10.93 1.37 -7.65
CA ILE A 153 10.69 2.82 -7.68
C ILE A 153 10.14 3.31 -6.33
N ALA A 154 9.12 2.63 -5.82
CA ALA A 154 8.46 3.00 -4.57
C ALA A 154 9.44 3.02 -3.38
N THR A 155 10.34 2.04 -3.29
CA THR A 155 11.34 1.99 -2.23
C THR A 155 12.33 3.16 -2.31
N GLN A 156 12.80 3.54 -3.49
CA GLN A 156 13.69 4.69 -3.70
C GLN A 156 13.02 6.02 -3.31
N ILE A 157 11.71 6.15 -3.56
CA ILE A 157 10.95 7.34 -3.16
C ILE A 157 10.78 7.40 -1.63
N VAL A 158 10.51 6.26 -1.00
CA VAL A 158 10.27 6.20 0.45
C VAL A 158 11.55 6.43 1.25
N SER A 159 12.70 5.97 0.74
CA SER A 159 14.02 6.24 1.33
C SER A 159 14.58 7.65 1.06
N ASP A 160 13.84 8.49 0.34
CA ASP A 160 14.24 9.84 -0.08
C ASP A 160 15.47 9.87 -1.01
N ASP A 161 15.80 8.74 -1.67
CA ASP A 161 16.92 8.67 -2.61
C ASP A 161 16.59 9.35 -3.94
N ILE A 162 15.32 9.30 -4.36
CA ILE A 162 14.83 9.97 -5.57
C ILE A 162 13.52 10.72 -5.32
N ASN A 163 13.33 11.81 -6.05
CA ASN A 163 12.08 12.55 -6.11
C ASN A 163 11.53 12.50 -7.53
N LEU A 164 10.44 11.75 -7.75
CA LEU A 164 9.80 11.59 -9.04
C LEU A 164 8.43 12.31 -9.06
N PRO A 165 8.25 13.31 -9.93
CA PRO A 165 6.94 13.89 -10.21
C PRO A 165 6.00 12.84 -10.81
N HIS A 166 4.67 13.01 -10.62
CA HIS A 166 3.66 12.08 -11.14
C HIS A 166 3.85 11.75 -12.64
N GLY A 167 4.10 12.75 -13.50
CA GLY A 167 4.27 12.52 -14.92
C GLY A 167 5.51 11.68 -15.29
N GLU A 168 6.53 11.66 -14.45
CA GLU A 168 7.69 10.76 -14.63
C GLU A 168 7.37 9.35 -14.17
N VAL A 169 6.64 9.19 -13.07
CA VAL A 169 6.15 7.88 -12.62
C VAL A 169 5.32 7.21 -13.72
N VAL A 170 4.36 7.94 -14.31
CA VAL A 170 3.52 7.42 -15.40
C VAL A 170 4.39 6.96 -16.58
N LYS A 171 5.33 7.78 -17.05
CA LYS A 171 6.23 7.42 -18.17
C LYS A 171 7.09 6.20 -17.87
N LEU A 172 7.61 6.09 -16.66
CA LEU A 172 8.42 4.94 -16.25
C LEU A 172 7.61 3.65 -16.25
N GLU A 173 6.41 3.68 -15.67
CA GLU A 173 5.50 2.52 -15.62
C GLU A 173 5.00 2.11 -17.02
N GLU A 174 4.63 3.07 -17.88
CA GLU A 174 4.25 2.83 -19.28
C GLU A 174 5.38 2.16 -20.06
N ASN A 175 6.60 2.70 -19.95
CA ASN A 175 7.77 2.14 -20.62
C ASN A 175 8.12 0.73 -20.11
N ALA A 176 8.01 0.49 -18.81
CA ALA A 176 8.26 -0.82 -18.22
C ALA A 176 7.22 -1.83 -18.70
N PHE A 177 5.93 -1.48 -18.62
CA PHE A 177 4.84 -2.33 -19.11
C PHE A 177 5.05 -2.73 -20.58
N GLN A 178 5.31 -1.74 -21.47
CA GLN A 178 5.53 -2.01 -22.88
C GLN A 178 6.74 -2.91 -23.14
N ARG A 179 7.88 -2.62 -22.52
CA ARG A 179 9.11 -3.42 -22.73
C ARG A 179 8.96 -4.84 -22.22
N PHE A 180 8.37 -5.03 -21.03
CA PHE A 180 8.18 -6.36 -20.48
C PHE A 180 7.14 -7.16 -21.28
N SER A 181 6.09 -6.53 -21.80
CA SER A 181 5.11 -7.18 -22.71
C SER A 181 5.79 -7.70 -23.97
N LEU A 182 6.59 -6.87 -24.65
CA LEU A 182 7.32 -7.27 -25.87
C LEU A 182 8.27 -8.45 -25.64
N VAL A 183 8.99 -8.47 -24.49
CA VAL A 183 9.87 -9.59 -24.13
C VAL A 183 9.08 -10.87 -23.90
N MET A 184 7.87 -10.77 -23.36
CA MET A 184 7.01 -11.95 -23.15
C MET A 184 6.37 -12.45 -24.44
N GLU A 185 6.07 -11.57 -25.41
CA GLU A 185 5.59 -11.96 -26.74
C GLU A 185 6.65 -12.76 -27.51
N GLY A 186 7.92 -12.31 -27.51
CA GLY A 186 9.03 -13.00 -28.19
C GLY A 186 9.42 -14.36 -27.61
N LYS A 187 8.87 -14.75 -26.46
CA LYS A 187 9.05 -16.11 -25.87
C LYS A 187 7.97 -17.10 -26.30
N ASN A 188 7.00 -16.69 -27.11
CA ASN A 188 5.95 -17.56 -27.64
C ASN A 188 6.33 -18.22 -28.99
N GLU A 189 7.53 -17.92 -29.53
CA GLU A 189 8.13 -18.60 -30.69
C GLU A 189 9.12 -19.68 -30.22
#